data_7ecf19c93a9ef8a491a61bf9ce934737
#
_entry.id   7ecf19c93a9ef8a491a61bf9ce934737
#
_cell.length_a   1.000
_cell.length_b   1.000
_cell.length_c   1.000
_cell.angle_alpha   90.00
_cell.angle_beta   90.00
_cell.angle_gamma   90.00
#
_symmetry.space_group_name_H-M   'P 1'
#
loop_
_entity.id
_entity.type
_entity.pdbx_description
1 polymer ?
#
loop_
_entity_poly.entity_id
_entity_poly.type
_entity_poly.pdbx_seq_one_letter_code
_entity_poly.pdbx_strand_id
1 'polypeptide(L)'
;KIHFWWTLISFNVTFFPMHFLGLAGMPRRYADYPMQFADFNAWASFGAFAFGFAQVYFFFFIVLPTMRGQGEKAAQRPWEAAEGLEWEVPSPAPFHTFENPPKLNADANRIVA
;
A
#
# COMPACT_ATOMS: atom_id res chain seq x y z
N LYS A 1 -5.22 -9.72 1.63
CA LYS A 1 -6.51 -9.19 1.09
C LYS A 1 -7.34 -8.47 2.16
N ILE A 2 -7.47 -8.99 3.40
CA ILE A 2 -8.27 -8.39 4.48
C ILE A 2 -7.82 -6.95 4.76
N HIS A 3 -6.53 -6.72 5.03
CA HIS A 3 -5.98 -5.40 5.29
C HIS A 3 -6.28 -4.42 4.14
N PHE A 4 -6.12 -4.83 2.90
CA PHE A 4 -6.37 -3.98 1.73
C PHE A 4 -7.82 -3.46 1.71
N TRP A 5 -8.80 -4.37 1.81
CA TRP A 5 -10.20 -3.96 1.78
C TRP A 5 -10.62 -3.13 2.99
N TRP A 6 -10.13 -3.50 4.17
CA TRP A 6 -10.38 -2.73 5.38
C TRP A 6 -9.83 -1.30 5.27
N THR A 7 -8.58 -1.15 4.85
CA THR A 7 -7.95 0.15 4.62
C THR A 7 -8.69 0.97 3.56
N LEU A 8 -9.02 0.36 2.42
CA LEU A 8 -9.73 1.03 1.33
C LEU A 8 -11.10 1.57 1.77
N ILE A 9 -11.90 0.74 2.44
CA ILE A 9 -13.22 1.13 2.91
C ILE A 9 -13.10 2.23 3.97
N SER A 10 -12.25 2.04 4.99
CA SER A 10 -12.08 2.99 6.09
C SER A 10 -11.55 4.35 5.59
N PHE A 11 -10.63 4.34 4.63
CA PHE A 11 -10.12 5.55 4.00
C PHE A 11 -11.25 6.34 3.32
N ASN A 12 -12.08 5.67 2.54
CA ASN A 12 -13.21 6.32 1.88
C ASN A 12 -14.26 6.83 2.89
N VAL A 13 -14.57 6.06 3.92
CA VAL A 13 -15.48 6.51 5.00
C VAL A 13 -14.94 7.73 5.73
N THR A 14 -13.62 7.86 5.86
CA THR A 14 -12.98 9.02 6.47
C THR A 14 -13.06 10.25 5.57
N PHE A 15 -12.64 10.14 4.33
CA PHE A 15 -12.40 11.30 3.48
C PHE A 15 -13.58 11.69 2.59
N PHE A 16 -14.42 10.76 2.20
CA PHE A 16 -15.55 11.05 1.32
C PHE A 16 -16.59 12.00 1.95
N PRO A 17 -16.98 11.86 3.24
CA PRO A 17 -17.86 12.81 3.88
C PRO A 17 -17.30 14.24 3.94
N MET A 18 -15.98 14.40 3.93
CA MET A 18 -15.34 15.72 3.96
C MET A 18 -15.62 16.54 2.69
N HIS A 19 -15.93 15.90 1.56
CA HIS A 19 -16.32 16.61 0.34
C HIS A 19 -17.69 17.31 0.53
N PHE A 20 -18.63 16.64 1.18
CA PHE A 20 -19.93 17.26 1.48
C PHE A 20 -19.81 18.41 2.49
N LEU A 21 -18.94 18.25 3.49
CA LEU A 21 -18.63 19.32 4.44
C LEU A 21 -18.05 20.55 3.73
N GLY A 22 -17.11 20.35 2.79
CA GLY A 22 -16.54 21.43 2.00
C GLY A 22 -17.55 22.13 1.11
N LEU A 23 -18.44 21.36 0.44
CA LEU A 23 -19.51 21.92 -0.38
C LEU A 23 -20.54 22.70 0.47
N ALA A 24 -20.76 22.26 1.72
CA ALA A 24 -21.63 22.96 2.67
C ALA A 24 -20.99 24.20 3.31
N GLY A 25 -19.76 24.57 2.92
CA GLY A 25 -19.09 25.78 3.37
C GLY A 25 -18.31 25.63 4.68
N MET A 26 -18.02 24.41 5.13
CA MET A 26 -17.18 24.21 6.30
C MET A 26 -15.73 24.64 6.03
N PRO A 27 -15.15 25.59 6.81
CA PRO A 27 -13.79 26.07 6.59
C PRO A 27 -12.76 24.98 6.92
N ARG A 28 -11.55 25.14 6.39
CA ARG A 28 -10.41 24.27 6.71
C ARG A 28 -9.71 24.75 7.99
N ARG A 29 -9.04 23.85 8.69
CA ARG A 29 -8.19 24.13 9.86
C ARG A 29 -8.91 24.88 10.98
N TYR A 30 -10.12 24.46 11.31
CA TYR A 30 -10.94 24.99 12.38
C TYR A 30 -10.65 24.29 13.71
N ALA A 31 -10.81 25.02 14.80
CA ALA A 31 -10.71 24.46 16.15
C ALA A 31 -12.05 23.86 16.62
N ASP A 32 -13.17 24.39 16.11
CA ASP A 32 -14.53 23.95 16.39
C ASP A 32 -15.43 24.19 15.17
N TYR A 33 -16.57 23.50 15.10
CA TYR A 33 -17.50 23.58 13.98
C TYR A 33 -18.95 23.64 14.46
N PRO A 34 -19.86 24.32 13.71
CA PRO A 34 -21.28 24.33 14.01
C PRO A 34 -21.91 22.94 14.00
N MET A 35 -22.93 22.74 14.82
CA MET A 35 -23.64 21.45 14.99
C MET A 35 -24.17 20.85 13.68
N GLN A 36 -24.46 21.69 12.69
CA GLN A 36 -24.91 21.24 11.36
C GLN A 36 -23.91 20.34 10.62
N PHE A 37 -22.63 20.37 11.01
CA PHE A 37 -21.56 19.55 10.44
C PHE A 37 -21.22 18.32 11.29
N ALA A 38 -21.89 18.14 12.44
CA ALA A 38 -21.53 17.11 13.41
C ALA A 38 -21.64 15.70 12.86
N ASP A 39 -22.71 15.37 12.13
CA ASP A 39 -22.95 14.03 11.62
C ASP A 39 -21.87 13.56 10.64
N PHE A 40 -21.52 14.39 9.66
CA PHE A 40 -20.46 14.06 8.70
C PHE A 40 -19.07 13.98 9.35
N ASN A 41 -18.80 14.83 10.35
CA ASN A 41 -17.56 14.74 11.13
C ASN A 41 -17.54 13.47 12.01
N ALA A 42 -18.67 13.04 12.56
CA ALA A 42 -18.78 11.79 13.30
C ALA A 42 -18.48 10.58 12.39
N TRP A 43 -19.04 10.54 11.17
CA TRP A 43 -18.74 9.51 10.18
C TRP A 43 -17.27 9.49 9.77
N ALA A 44 -16.70 10.66 9.50
CA ALA A 44 -15.26 10.78 9.19
C ALA A 44 -14.39 10.27 10.35
N SER A 45 -14.75 10.58 11.59
CA SER A 45 -14.05 10.09 12.78
C SER A 45 -14.16 8.58 12.93
N PHE A 46 -15.33 8.01 12.73
CA PHE A 46 -15.51 6.55 12.72
C PHE A 46 -14.62 5.88 11.68
N GLY A 47 -14.58 6.42 10.46
CA GLY A 47 -13.69 5.95 9.40
C GLY A 47 -12.23 6.03 9.82
N ALA A 48 -11.80 7.13 10.44
CA ALA A 48 -10.43 7.34 10.91
C ALA A 48 -10.02 6.30 11.99
N PHE A 49 -10.88 6.02 12.95
CA PHE A 49 -10.63 4.96 13.93
C PHE A 49 -10.55 3.58 13.28
N ALA A 50 -11.47 3.26 12.37
CA ALA A 50 -11.44 2.00 11.63
C ALA A 50 -10.15 1.86 10.79
N PHE A 51 -9.69 2.95 10.18
CA PHE A 51 -8.41 3.00 9.47
C PHE A 51 -7.22 2.75 10.43
N GLY A 52 -7.22 3.38 11.60
CA GLY A 52 -6.21 3.16 12.64
C GLY A 52 -6.14 1.69 13.07
N PHE A 53 -7.27 1.04 13.31
CA PHE A 53 -7.33 -0.38 13.62
C PHE A 53 -6.82 -1.27 12.49
N ALA A 54 -7.06 -0.90 11.23
CA ALA A 54 -6.50 -1.62 10.09
C ALA A 54 -4.95 -1.59 10.10
N GLN A 55 -4.33 -0.47 10.53
CA GLN A 55 -2.87 -0.38 10.66
C GLN A 55 -2.34 -1.22 11.83
N VAL A 56 -3.06 -1.27 12.95
CA VAL A 56 -2.73 -2.17 14.08
C VAL A 56 -2.78 -3.64 13.62
N TYR A 57 -3.84 -4.01 12.89
CA TYR A 57 -3.94 -5.34 12.28
C TYR A 57 -2.76 -5.63 11.35
N PHE A 58 -2.39 -4.70 10.47
CA PHE A 58 -1.25 -4.84 9.57
C PHE A 58 0.05 -5.09 10.33
N PHE A 59 0.29 -4.31 11.37
CA PHE A 59 1.50 -4.44 12.18
C PHE A 59 1.62 -5.82 12.84
N PHE A 60 0.56 -6.28 13.52
CA PHE A 60 0.61 -7.53 14.27
C PHE A 60 0.53 -8.78 13.41
N PHE A 61 -0.22 -8.75 12.31
CA PHE A 61 -0.50 -9.94 11.49
C PHE A 61 0.34 -10.03 10.22
N ILE A 62 1.02 -8.96 9.82
CA ILE A 62 1.86 -8.95 8.62
C ILE A 62 3.30 -8.56 8.98
N VAL A 63 3.52 -7.39 9.56
CA VAL A 63 4.88 -6.89 9.82
C VAL A 63 5.63 -7.77 10.82
N LEU A 64 5.07 -8.00 12.02
CA LEU A 64 5.74 -8.80 13.05
C LEU A 64 6.01 -10.25 12.60
N PRO A 65 5.08 -10.99 12.01
CA PRO A 65 5.38 -12.33 11.49
C PRO A 65 6.46 -12.32 10.41
N THR A 66 6.44 -11.33 9.50
CA THR A 66 7.47 -11.19 8.47
C THR A 66 8.85 -10.93 9.07
N MET A 67 8.94 -10.03 10.06
CA MET A 67 10.20 -9.76 10.77
C MET A 67 10.73 -10.98 11.53
N ARG A 68 9.85 -11.86 12.00
CA ARG A 68 10.21 -13.12 12.67
C ARG A 68 10.56 -14.24 11.70
N GLY A 69 10.59 -13.95 10.39
CA GLY A 69 10.85 -14.95 9.37
C GLY A 69 9.71 -15.97 9.19
N GLN A 70 8.52 -15.65 9.72
CA GLN A 70 7.31 -16.45 9.56
C GLN A 70 6.64 -16.03 8.25
N GLY A 71 6.37 -16.98 7.41
CA GLY A 71 5.72 -16.73 6.12
C GLY A 71 6.48 -17.36 4.97
N GLU A 72 5.78 -17.60 3.91
CA GLU A 72 6.33 -18.13 2.68
C GLU A 72 7.15 -17.06 1.98
N LYS A 73 8.40 -17.38 1.64
CA LYS A 73 9.24 -16.46 0.86
C LYS A 73 8.74 -16.44 -0.57
N ALA A 74 8.65 -15.24 -1.15
CA ALA A 74 8.32 -15.09 -2.54
C ALA A 74 9.33 -15.83 -3.43
N ALA A 75 8.85 -16.45 -4.50
CA ALA A 75 9.73 -17.00 -5.53
C ALA A 75 10.51 -15.87 -6.21
N GLN A 76 11.63 -16.21 -6.87
CA GLN A 76 12.41 -15.24 -7.62
C GLN A 76 11.58 -14.53 -8.70
N ARG A 77 10.67 -15.26 -9.32
CA ARG A 77 9.65 -14.73 -10.24
C ARG A 77 8.25 -14.92 -9.61
N PRO A 78 7.74 -13.92 -8.89
CA PRO A 78 6.51 -14.07 -8.11
C PRO A 78 5.22 -14.08 -8.92
N TRP A 79 5.26 -13.74 -10.20
CA TRP A 79 4.16 -13.82 -11.18
C TRP A 79 4.69 -14.14 -12.58
N GLU A 80 3.84 -14.66 -13.44
CA GLU A 80 4.21 -15.15 -14.80
C GLU A 80 4.83 -14.08 -15.71
N ALA A 81 4.45 -12.81 -15.54
CA ALA A 81 4.97 -11.67 -16.30
C ALA A 81 6.15 -10.96 -15.61
N ALA A 82 6.81 -11.59 -14.65
CA ALA A 82 8.02 -11.06 -14.03
C ALA A 82 9.21 -11.31 -14.97
N GLU A 83 9.32 -10.48 -16.01
CA GLU A 83 10.39 -10.52 -17.02
C GLU A 83 11.23 -9.23 -16.90
N GLY A 84 12.55 -9.36 -17.14
CA GLY A 84 13.47 -8.22 -17.07
C GLY A 84 14.72 -8.56 -16.27
N LEU A 85 15.76 -7.73 -16.44
CA LEU A 85 17.07 -7.92 -15.80
C LEU A 85 17.00 -7.93 -14.28
N GLU A 86 16.07 -7.20 -13.69
CA GLU A 86 15.84 -7.13 -12.25
C GLU A 86 15.37 -8.45 -11.65
N TRP A 87 14.78 -9.34 -12.46
CA TRP A 87 14.31 -10.67 -12.03
C TRP A 87 15.32 -11.78 -12.23
N GLU A 88 16.45 -11.49 -12.91
CA GLU A 88 17.56 -12.45 -13.13
C GLU A 88 18.54 -12.49 -11.97
N VAL A 89 18.52 -11.48 -11.10
CA VAL A 89 19.40 -11.39 -9.94
C VAL A 89 18.69 -11.85 -8.66
N PRO A 90 19.42 -12.41 -7.68
CA PRO A 90 18.85 -12.80 -6.40
C PRO A 90 18.40 -11.56 -5.60
N SER A 91 17.53 -11.77 -4.62
CA SER A 91 17.11 -10.74 -3.67
C SER A 91 17.69 -11.06 -2.27
N PRO A 92 18.55 -10.19 -1.68
CA PRO A 92 19.05 -8.91 -2.21
C PRO A 92 20.04 -9.08 -3.36
N ALA A 93 20.11 -8.08 -4.24
CA ALA A 93 21.03 -8.09 -5.37
C ALA A 93 22.49 -8.02 -4.88
N PRO A 94 23.45 -8.71 -5.57
CA PRO A 94 24.88 -8.59 -5.28
C PRO A 94 25.39 -7.16 -5.49
N PHE A 95 26.58 -6.85 -4.92
CA PHE A 95 27.14 -5.50 -5.00
C PHE A 95 27.33 -4.99 -6.44
N HIS A 96 27.77 -5.85 -7.34
CA HIS A 96 27.93 -5.53 -8.76
C HIS A 96 26.73 -5.93 -9.63
N THR A 97 25.62 -6.33 -9.04
CA THR A 97 24.38 -6.80 -9.71
C THR A 97 24.61 -7.98 -10.66
N PHE A 98 25.50 -7.84 -11.65
CA PHE A 98 25.92 -8.88 -12.56
C PHE A 98 27.46 -8.99 -12.56
N GLU A 99 28.00 -10.20 -12.46
CA GLU A 99 29.46 -10.43 -12.59
C GLU A 99 29.92 -10.18 -14.02
N ASN A 100 29.10 -10.55 -15.00
CA ASN A 100 29.30 -10.28 -16.40
C ASN A 100 28.10 -9.50 -16.95
N PRO A 101 28.30 -8.46 -17.78
CA PRO A 101 27.21 -7.73 -18.39
C PRO A 101 26.31 -8.68 -19.19
N PRO A 102 24.98 -8.66 -18.96
CA PRO A 102 24.05 -9.50 -19.70
C PRO A 102 24.04 -9.12 -21.19
N LYS A 103 24.00 -10.11 -22.05
CA LYS A 103 23.87 -9.90 -23.50
C LYS A 103 22.41 -9.62 -23.82
N LEU A 104 22.14 -8.48 -24.40
CA LEU A 104 20.81 -8.12 -24.90
C LEU A 104 20.69 -8.55 -26.37
N ASN A 105 19.67 -9.28 -26.69
CA ASN A 105 19.35 -9.61 -28.07
C ASN A 105 18.61 -8.43 -28.70
N ALA A 106 19.26 -7.75 -29.70
CA ALA A 106 18.72 -6.55 -30.31
C ALA A 106 17.36 -6.77 -31.01
N ASP A 107 17.10 -8.00 -31.48
CA ASP A 107 15.91 -8.31 -32.28
C ASP A 107 14.68 -8.70 -31.45
N ALA A 108 14.82 -8.99 -30.16
CA ALA A 108 13.73 -9.51 -29.36
C ALA A 108 13.49 -8.78 -28.05
N ASN A 109 14.31 -7.78 -27.69
CA ASN A 109 14.30 -7.13 -26.37
C ASN A 109 14.32 -8.16 -25.21
N ARG A 110 14.86 -9.34 -25.45
CA ARG A 110 14.99 -10.47 -24.52
C ARG A 110 16.44 -10.72 -24.19
N ILE A 111 16.65 -11.12 -22.95
CA ILE A 111 17.96 -11.54 -22.44
C ILE A 111 18.23 -12.95 -22.96
N VAL A 112 19.41 -13.15 -23.55
CA VAL A 112 19.91 -14.48 -23.91
C VAL A 112 20.93 -14.89 -22.86
N ALA A 113 20.66 -15.99 -22.19
CA ALA A 113 21.52 -16.60 -21.19
C ALA A 113 22.83 -17.13 -21.83
#